data_ecb4fb14e403bd94e3dc6f0640f5f241
#
_entry.id   ecb4fb14e403bd94e3dc6f0640f5f241
#
_cell.length_a   1.000
_cell.length_b   1.000
_cell.length_c   1.000
_cell.angle_alpha   90.00
_cell.angle_beta   90.00
_cell.angle_gamma   90.00
#
_symmetry.space_group_name_H-M   'P 1'
#
loop_
_entity.id
_entity.type
_entity.pdbx_description
1 polymer ?
#
loop_
_entity_poly.entity_id
_entity_poly.type
_entity_poly.pdbx_seq_one_letter_code
_entity_poly.pdbx_strand_id
1 'polypeptide(L)'
;MHNFWAVLVVLPIFTWYSMFTVLDRNYTIAQQDVENIVYQYTQVAAKKGILFESVLNDMEEELSKYGEYEVFIKAEKYQGNSAPIILDGKTVINYDLRNQGYDLISLTVIYKKRHPVSIMYEYSVLGVPKNSSYNFTLFGKSSSYIR
;
A
#
# COMPACT_ATOMS: atom_id res chain seq x y z
N MET A 1 33.95 8.52 37.86
CA MET A 1 32.74 7.67 37.96
C MET A 1 31.45 8.27 37.36
N HIS A 2 31.22 9.60 37.48
CA HIS A 2 30.03 10.23 36.91
C HIS A 2 29.86 10.04 35.39
N ASN A 3 30.93 10.09 34.61
CA ASN A 3 30.88 9.92 33.15
C ASN A 3 30.54 8.51 32.71
N PHE A 4 30.87 7.50 33.51
CA PHE A 4 30.54 6.11 33.20
C PHE A 4 29.03 5.87 33.27
N TRP A 5 28.34 6.37 34.28
CA TRP A 5 26.88 6.25 34.41
C TRP A 5 26.16 7.03 33.29
N ALA A 6 26.66 8.19 32.89
CA ALA A 6 26.10 8.95 31.78
C ALA A 6 26.14 8.15 30.46
N VAL A 7 27.29 7.51 30.18
CA VAL A 7 27.45 6.67 28.98
C VAL A 7 26.49 5.47 29.01
N LEU A 8 26.33 4.85 30.17
CA LEU A 8 25.49 3.67 30.36
C LEU A 8 23.99 3.95 30.14
N VAL A 9 23.56 5.19 30.36
CA VAL A 9 22.18 5.64 30.10
C VAL A 9 22.00 6.16 28.67
N VAL A 10 22.97 6.96 28.18
CA VAL A 10 22.87 7.60 26.86
C VAL A 10 23.00 6.61 25.72
N LEU A 11 23.86 5.60 25.86
CA LEU A 11 24.15 4.64 24.79
C LEU A 11 22.91 3.77 24.41
N PRO A 12 22.12 3.21 25.36
CA PRO A 12 20.88 2.51 25.03
C PRO A 12 19.85 3.42 24.36
N ILE A 13 19.71 4.66 24.83
CA ILE A 13 18.76 5.63 24.26
C ILE A 13 19.15 5.95 22.80
N PHE A 14 20.44 6.19 22.56
CA PHE A 14 20.95 6.48 21.23
C PHE A 14 20.79 5.28 20.29
N THR A 15 21.10 4.07 20.76
CA THR A 15 20.93 2.82 19.99
C THR A 15 19.46 2.60 19.63
N TRP A 16 18.56 2.80 20.60
CA TRP A 16 17.13 2.71 20.39
C TRP A 16 16.64 3.71 19.34
N TYR A 17 17.02 4.97 19.46
CA TYR A 17 16.65 6.01 18.51
C TYR A 17 17.18 5.73 17.10
N SER A 18 18.43 5.28 16.99
CA SER A 18 19.04 4.92 15.71
C SER A 18 18.33 3.75 15.04
N MET A 19 18.00 2.71 15.79
CA MET A 19 17.24 1.54 15.31
C MET A 19 15.84 1.96 14.82
N PHE A 20 15.17 2.81 15.59
CA PHE A 20 13.86 3.34 15.22
C PHE A 20 13.90 4.12 13.91
N THR A 21 14.88 5.00 13.75
CA THR A 21 15.07 5.80 12.52
C THR A 21 15.29 4.92 11.28
N VAL A 22 16.10 3.85 11.42
CA VAL A 22 16.33 2.90 10.31
C VAL A 22 15.05 2.17 9.93
N LEU A 23 14.27 1.71 10.90
CA LEU A 23 13.02 0.99 10.64
C LEU A 23 11.95 1.88 10.01
N ASP A 24 11.82 3.13 10.48
CA ASP A 24 10.92 4.11 9.90
C ASP A 24 11.28 4.42 8.44
N ARG A 25 12.57 4.59 8.17
CA ARG A 25 13.07 4.78 6.81
C ARG A 25 12.76 3.58 5.91
N ASN A 26 12.99 2.36 6.39
CA ASN A 26 12.69 1.15 5.63
C ASN A 26 11.19 1.02 5.35
N TYR A 27 10.35 1.36 6.32
CA TYR A 27 8.90 1.42 6.11
C TYR A 27 8.52 2.42 5.02
N THR A 28 9.07 3.64 5.08
CA THR A 28 8.78 4.69 4.10
C THR A 28 9.19 4.28 2.68
N ILE A 29 10.37 3.64 2.53
CA ILE A 29 10.83 3.13 1.24
C ILE A 29 9.88 2.03 0.73
N ALA A 30 9.55 1.05 1.57
CA ALA A 30 8.64 -0.03 1.19
C ALA A 30 7.24 0.50 0.81
N GLN A 31 6.74 1.52 1.51
CA GLN A 31 5.48 2.18 1.20
C GLN A 31 5.52 2.85 -0.18
N GLN A 32 6.59 3.58 -0.49
CA GLN A 32 6.78 4.23 -1.79
C GLN A 32 6.87 3.21 -2.93
N ASP A 33 7.59 2.11 -2.71
CA ASP A 33 7.72 1.06 -3.70
C ASP A 33 6.38 0.39 -4.00
N VAL A 34 5.58 0.08 -2.97
CA VAL A 34 4.23 -0.48 -3.13
C VAL A 34 3.32 0.48 -3.89
N GLU A 35 3.33 1.77 -3.55
CA GLU A 35 2.55 2.78 -4.26
C GLU A 35 2.97 2.90 -5.74
N ASN A 36 4.27 2.88 -6.02
CA ASN A 36 4.80 2.94 -7.38
C ASN A 36 4.40 1.71 -8.21
N ILE A 37 4.48 0.51 -7.65
CA ILE A 37 4.04 -0.71 -8.30
C ILE A 37 2.56 -0.58 -8.67
N VAL A 38 1.70 -0.28 -7.72
CA VAL A 38 0.25 -0.14 -7.97
C VAL A 38 -0.04 0.92 -9.00
N TYR A 39 0.67 2.06 -8.95
CA TYR A 39 0.54 3.12 -9.93
C TYR A 39 0.90 2.65 -11.34
N GLN A 40 2.04 1.98 -11.52
CA GLN A 40 2.51 1.51 -12.83
C GLN A 40 1.51 0.52 -13.45
N TYR A 41 1.06 -0.46 -12.71
CA TYR A 41 0.11 -1.46 -13.21
C TYR A 41 -1.28 -0.88 -13.48
N THR A 42 -1.72 0.11 -12.68
CA THR A 42 -2.96 0.87 -12.96
C THR A 42 -2.85 1.62 -14.29
N GLN A 43 -1.70 2.26 -14.57
CA GLN A 43 -1.47 2.97 -15.83
C GLN A 43 -1.44 2.01 -17.03
N VAL A 44 -0.84 0.82 -16.88
CA VAL A 44 -0.83 -0.21 -17.94
C VAL A 44 -2.25 -0.67 -18.26
N ALA A 45 -3.04 -0.98 -17.23
CA ALA A 45 -4.43 -1.39 -17.39
C ALA A 45 -5.29 -0.31 -18.05
N ALA A 46 -5.15 0.95 -17.60
CA ALA A 46 -5.89 2.09 -18.14
C ALA A 46 -5.55 2.37 -19.61
N LYS A 47 -4.27 2.29 -19.99
CA LYS A 47 -3.82 2.47 -21.40
C LYS A 47 -4.34 1.37 -22.32
N LYS A 48 -4.38 0.12 -21.84
CA LYS A 48 -4.89 -1.02 -22.60
C LYS A 48 -6.43 -1.04 -22.65
N GLY A 49 -7.09 -0.43 -21.67
CA GLY A 49 -8.54 -0.49 -21.47
C GLY A 49 -9.03 -1.86 -20.98
N ILE A 50 -8.11 -2.76 -20.66
CA ILE A 50 -8.36 -4.12 -20.15
C ILE A 50 -7.31 -4.43 -19.09
N LEU A 51 -7.75 -4.95 -17.96
CA LEU A 51 -6.86 -5.55 -16.95
C LEU A 51 -6.73 -7.05 -17.23
N PHE A 52 -5.63 -7.44 -17.85
CA PHE A 52 -5.34 -8.85 -18.09
C PHE A 52 -4.92 -9.55 -16.80
N GLU A 53 -5.30 -10.82 -16.67
CA GLU A 53 -4.89 -11.66 -15.54
C GLU A 53 -3.35 -11.78 -15.43
N SER A 54 -2.63 -11.82 -16.56
CA SER A 54 -1.17 -11.82 -16.57
C SER A 54 -0.58 -10.57 -15.93
N VAL A 55 -1.16 -9.40 -16.22
CA VAL A 55 -0.72 -8.11 -15.63
C VAL A 55 -0.95 -8.08 -14.12
N LEU A 56 -2.06 -8.67 -13.67
CA LEU A 56 -2.36 -8.80 -12.25
C LEU A 56 -1.38 -9.74 -11.55
N ASN A 57 -1.08 -10.91 -12.15
CA ASN A 57 -0.13 -11.86 -11.62
C ASN A 57 1.28 -11.27 -11.52
N ASP A 58 1.74 -10.54 -12.55
CA ASP A 58 3.01 -9.83 -12.53
C ASP A 58 3.08 -8.81 -11.38
N MET A 59 1.99 -8.06 -11.15
CA MET A 59 1.88 -7.13 -10.03
C MET A 59 1.94 -7.85 -8.68
N GLU A 60 1.21 -8.96 -8.53
CA GLU A 60 1.21 -9.75 -7.30
C GLU A 60 2.59 -10.37 -7.03
N GLU A 61 3.30 -10.81 -8.06
CA GLU A 61 4.68 -11.30 -7.95
C GLU A 61 5.62 -10.20 -7.45
N GLU A 62 5.54 -8.99 -8.00
CA GLU A 62 6.35 -7.86 -7.53
C GLU A 62 6.01 -7.46 -6.10
N LEU A 63 4.73 -7.41 -5.75
CA LEU A 63 4.27 -7.10 -4.39
C LEU A 63 4.71 -8.17 -3.38
N SER A 64 4.81 -9.43 -3.80
CA SER A 64 5.21 -10.55 -2.93
C SER A 64 6.58 -10.36 -2.29
N LYS A 65 7.47 -9.56 -2.89
CA LYS A 65 8.78 -9.18 -2.33
C LYS A 65 8.66 -8.38 -1.03
N TYR A 66 7.56 -7.67 -0.86
CA TYR A 66 7.26 -6.86 0.32
C TYR A 66 6.30 -7.54 1.28
N GLY A 67 5.68 -8.65 0.88
CA GLY A 67 4.80 -9.48 1.71
C GLY A 67 3.53 -9.94 1.02
N GLU A 68 2.54 -10.32 1.81
CA GLU A 68 1.24 -10.78 1.32
C GLU A 68 0.24 -9.64 1.29
N TYR A 69 -0.39 -9.42 0.14
CA TYR A 69 -1.36 -8.35 -0.08
C TYR A 69 -2.73 -8.89 -0.45
N GLU A 70 -3.75 -8.11 -0.16
CA GLU A 70 -5.09 -8.26 -0.69
C GLU A 70 -5.30 -7.19 -1.76
N VAL A 71 -5.73 -7.61 -2.95
CA VAL A 71 -5.89 -6.73 -4.10
C VAL A 71 -7.38 -6.48 -4.34
N PHE A 72 -7.75 -5.21 -4.37
CA PHE A 72 -9.10 -4.74 -4.69
C PHE A 72 -9.05 -4.01 -6.02
N ILE A 73 -9.92 -4.43 -6.94
CA ILE A 73 -10.02 -3.88 -8.29
C ILE A 73 -11.40 -3.26 -8.45
N LYS A 74 -11.46 -2.06 -9.01
CA LYS A 74 -12.71 -1.34 -9.24
C LYS A 74 -12.66 -0.61 -10.56
N ALA A 75 -13.72 -0.69 -11.34
CA ALA A 75 -13.91 0.14 -12.51
C ALA A 75 -15.21 0.95 -12.38
N GLU A 76 -15.17 2.20 -12.80
CA GLU A 76 -16.29 3.14 -12.69
C GLU A 76 -16.66 3.70 -14.05
N LYS A 77 -17.97 3.75 -14.33
CA LYS A 77 -18.54 4.38 -15.50
C LYS A 77 -19.46 5.51 -15.07
N TYR A 78 -19.16 6.71 -15.50
CA TYR A 78 -19.95 7.89 -15.17
C TYR A 78 -21.04 8.10 -16.22
N GLN A 79 -22.28 8.32 -15.76
CA GLN A 79 -23.45 8.57 -16.61
C GLN A 79 -24.09 9.90 -16.23
N GLY A 80 -23.52 11.02 -16.68
CA GLY A 80 -24.03 12.35 -16.41
C GLY A 80 -24.22 12.62 -14.91
N ASN A 81 -25.43 12.96 -14.50
CA ASN A 81 -25.77 13.29 -13.09
C ASN A 81 -26.20 12.06 -12.26
N SER A 82 -26.16 10.87 -12.82
CA SER A 82 -26.52 9.62 -12.10
C SER A 82 -25.32 9.09 -11.31
N ALA A 83 -25.60 8.22 -10.32
CA ALA A 83 -24.56 7.51 -9.60
C ALA A 83 -23.72 6.67 -10.58
N PRO A 84 -22.37 6.57 -10.37
CA PRO A 84 -21.53 5.80 -11.25
C PRO A 84 -21.87 4.32 -11.20
N ILE A 85 -21.83 3.66 -12.35
CA ILE A 85 -21.91 2.20 -12.42
C ILE A 85 -20.56 1.66 -12.00
N ILE A 86 -20.56 0.75 -11.04
CA ILE A 86 -19.34 0.19 -10.45
C ILE A 86 -19.24 -1.29 -10.83
N LEU A 87 -18.08 -1.69 -11.32
CA LEU A 87 -17.69 -3.07 -11.54
C LEU A 87 -16.54 -3.41 -10.60
N ASP A 88 -16.69 -4.43 -9.76
CA ASP A 88 -15.74 -4.76 -8.70
C ASP A 88 -15.12 -6.15 -8.86
N GLY A 89 -13.93 -6.31 -8.32
CA GLY A 89 -13.26 -7.57 -8.10
C GLY A 89 -12.91 -8.32 -9.39
N LYS A 90 -13.09 -9.64 -9.37
CA LYS A 90 -12.70 -10.54 -10.48
C LYS A 90 -13.46 -10.29 -11.79
N THR A 91 -14.61 -9.65 -11.74
CA THR A 91 -15.40 -9.32 -12.92
C THR A 91 -14.74 -8.28 -13.82
N VAL A 92 -13.81 -7.49 -13.28
CA VAL A 92 -13.02 -6.50 -14.03
C VAL A 92 -11.90 -7.17 -14.83
N ILE A 93 -11.43 -8.36 -14.41
CA ILE A 93 -10.33 -9.06 -15.03
C ILE A 93 -10.75 -9.56 -16.42
N ASN A 94 -9.91 -9.31 -17.42
CA ASN A 94 -10.16 -9.65 -18.83
C ASN A 94 -11.42 -9.01 -19.43
N TYR A 95 -12.00 -8.02 -18.74
CA TYR A 95 -13.17 -7.30 -19.24
C TYR A 95 -12.74 -6.08 -20.07
N ASP A 96 -13.35 -5.91 -21.24
CA ASP A 96 -13.02 -4.76 -22.11
C ASP A 96 -13.72 -3.49 -21.65
N LEU A 97 -13.07 -2.81 -20.71
CA LEU A 97 -13.58 -1.61 -20.05
C LEU A 97 -13.76 -0.45 -21.04
N ARG A 98 -12.84 -0.32 -22.02
CA ARG A 98 -12.88 0.74 -23.03
C ARG A 98 -14.09 0.63 -23.92
N ASN A 99 -14.32 -0.53 -24.52
CA ASN A 99 -15.46 -0.74 -25.43
C ASN A 99 -16.80 -0.70 -24.70
N GLN A 100 -16.80 -0.99 -23.42
CA GLN A 100 -18.00 -0.90 -22.57
C GLN A 100 -18.24 0.51 -22.00
N GLY A 101 -17.31 1.46 -22.29
CA GLY A 101 -17.44 2.88 -21.91
C GLY A 101 -17.23 3.13 -20.42
N TYR A 102 -16.35 2.38 -19.76
CA TYR A 102 -15.87 2.70 -18.43
C TYR A 102 -14.83 3.81 -18.50
N ASP A 103 -14.87 4.73 -17.53
CA ASP A 103 -14.07 5.94 -17.52
C ASP A 103 -12.84 5.82 -16.64
N LEU A 104 -12.96 5.08 -15.54
CA LEU A 104 -11.92 5.02 -14.51
C LEU A 104 -11.68 3.56 -14.07
N ILE A 105 -10.40 3.22 -13.92
CA ILE A 105 -9.97 1.99 -13.24
C ILE A 105 -9.17 2.36 -11.99
N SER A 106 -9.44 1.66 -10.90
CA SER A 106 -8.78 1.84 -9.61
C SER A 106 -8.26 0.51 -9.10
N LEU A 107 -6.99 0.49 -8.70
CA LEU A 107 -6.37 -0.63 -7.99
C LEU A 107 -6.04 -0.19 -6.57
N THR A 108 -6.40 -1.02 -5.61
CA THR A 108 -6.07 -0.81 -4.21
C THR A 108 -5.48 -2.09 -3.65
N VAL A 109 -4.32 -2.00 -3.00
CA VAL A 109 -3.69 -3.13 -2.34
C VAL A 109 -3.51 -2.83 -0.87
N ILE A 110 -3.77 -3.82 -0.03
CA ILE A 110 -3.65 -3.71 1.42
C ILE A 110 -2.82 -4.87 1.93
N TYR A 111 -1.81 -4.58 2.72
CA TYR A 111 -0.96 -5.59 3.33
C TYR A 111 -1.73 -6.39 4.38
N LYS A 112 -1.70 -7.72 4.27
CA LYS A 112 -2.46 -8.63 5.16
C LYS A 112 -1.90 -8.72 6.56
N LYS A 113 -0.60 -8.51 6.75
CA LYS A 113 0.08 -8.61 8.04
C LYS A 113 0.49 -7.23 8.55
N ARG A 114 0.60 -7.07 9.85
CA ARG A 114 1.14 -5.84 10.43
C ARG A 114 2.63 -5.72 10.12
N HIS A 115 3.05 -4.56 9.66
CA HIS A 115 4.46 -4.28 9.45
C HIS A 115 5.19 -4.25 10.81
N PRO A 116 6.44 -4.77 10.92
CA PRO A 116 7.21 -4.74 12.17
C PRO A 116 7.30 -3.37 12.83
N VAL A 117 7.39 -2.30 12.03
CA VAL A 117 7.38 -0.91 12.51
C VAL A 117 6.10 -0.59 13.29
N SER A 118 4.94 -1.06 12.83
CA SER A 118 3.66 -0.90 13.53
C SER A 118 3.71 -1.51 14.94
N ILE A 119 4.30 -2.70 15.05
CA ILE A 119 4.46 -3.39 16.32
C ILE A 119 5.39 -2.60 17.25
N MET A 120 6.47 -2.05 16.72
CA MET A 120 7.40 -1.24 17.51
C MET A 120 6.78 0.07 18.00
N TYR A 121 5.98 0.74 17.18
CA TYR A 121 5.24 1.93 17.62
C TYR A 121 4.27 1.62 18.76
N GLU A 122 3.59 0.48 18.72
CA GLU A 122 2.70 0.05 19.83
C GLU A 122 3.45 -0.20 21.14
N TYR A 123 4.68 -0.70 21.07
CA TYR A 123 5.49 -1.01 22.26
C TYR A 123 6.37 0.14 22.74
N SER A 124 6.75 1.07 21.86
CA SER A 124 7.79 2.06 22.18
C SER A 124 7.24 3.42 22.59
N VAL A 125 6.06 3.78 22.16
CA VAL A 125 5.52 5.10 22.42
C VAL A 125 4.36 4.99 23.39
N LEU A 126 4.67 5.23 24.67
CA LEU A 126 3.81 5.85 25.66
C LEU A 126 2.30 5.62 25.44
N GLY A 127 1.86 4.37 25.58
CA GLY A 127 0.43 4.09 25.73
C GLY A 127 -0.43 4.34 24.50
N VAL A 128 0.10 4.13 23.29
CA VAL A 128 -0.76 4.08 22.10
C VAL A 128 -1.71 2.90 22.27
N PRO A 129 -3.02 3.13 22.39
CA PRO A 129 -3.96 2.04 22.61
C PRO A 129 -3.90 1.03 21.47
N LYS A 130 -4.00 -0.27 21.76
CA LYS A 130 -4.05 -1.37 20.79
C LYS A 130 -5.07 -1.19 19.66
N ASN A 131 -6.02 -0.27 19.80
CA ASN A 131 -7.08 0.07 18.86
C ASN A 131 -6.90 1.47 18.22
N SER A 132 -5.72 2.07 18.31
CA SER A 132 -5.51 3.34 17.63
C SER A 132 -5.55 3.15 16.10
N SER A 133 -6.16 4.10 15.41
CA SER A 133 -6.26 4.19 13.94
C SER A 133 -4.89 4.28 13.22
N TYR A 134 -3.81 4.29 13.95
CA TYR A 134 -2.43 4.27 13.46
C TYR A 134 -1.97 2.83 13.18
N ASN A 135 -2.71 2.14 12.33
CA ASN A 135 -2.19 0.92 11.73
C ASN A 135 -1.25 1.35 10.62
N PHE A 136 0.05 1.29 10.89
CA PHE A 136 1.09 1.39 9.86
C PHE A 136 1.02 0.13 8.99
N THR A 137 0.06 0.11 8.09
CA THR A 137 -0.14 -0.99 7.16
C THR A 137 0.33 -0.49 5.81
N LEU A 138 1.21 -1.23 5.15
CA LEU A 138 1.57 -0.90 3.78
C LEU A 138 0.31 -1.00 2.91
N PHE A 139 0.04 0.04 2.16
CA PHE A 139 -1.08 0.07 1.21
C PHE A 139 -0.68 0.82 -0.04
N GLY A 140 -1.29 0.49 -1.15
CA GLY A 140 -1.17 1.25 -2.37
C GLY A 140 -2.55 1.48 -2.97
N LYS A 141 -2.79 2.69 -3.45
CA LYS A 141 -4.03 3.02 -4.16
C LYS A 141 -3.69 3.88 -5.36
N SER A 142 -4.17 3.47 -6.52
CA SER A 142 -4.04 4.26 -7.73
C SER A 142 -5.33 4.19 -8.54
N SER A 143 -5.62 5.28 -9.22
CA SER A 143 -6.76 5.38 -10.14
C SER A 143 -6.30 6.07 -11.41
N SER A 144 -6.77 5.60 -12.56
CA SER A 144 -6.44 6.21 -13.84
C SER A 144 -7.62 6.18 -14.80
N TYR A 145 -7.76 7.23 -15.60
CA TYR A 145 -8.73 7.29 -16.67
C TYR A 145 -8.36 6.33 -17.79
N ILE A 146 -9.36 5.58 -18.28
CA ILE A 146 -9.24 4.67 -19.41
C ILE A 146 -9.21 5.53 -20.69
N ARG A 147 -8.18 5.33 -21.53
CA ARG A 147 -7.95 6.12 -22.75
C ARG A 147 -8.11 5.28 -24.00
#